data_5be644e4d1ed50699877e6528ebcdbc3
#
_entry.id   5be644e4d1ed50699877e6528ebcdbc3
#
_cell.length_a   1.000
_cell.length_b   1.000
_cell.length_c   1.000
_cell.angle_alpha   90.00
_cell.angle_beta   90.00
_cell.angle_gamma   90.00
#
_symmetry.space_group_name_H-M   'P 1'
#
loop_
_entity.id
_entity.type
_entity.pdbx_description
1 polymer ?
#
loop_
_entity_poly.entity_id
_entity_poly.type
_entity_poly.pdbx_seq_one_letter_code
_entity_poly.pdbx_strand_id
1 'polypeptide(L)'
;MRILKLFVLFVLLMGAVSAITIVSPVETEVGEKDIIDAGTIGPGQTISVLIEPEVTEGGKFGTGGYYDYAAVTSVPEGWGSDNSKLYGNPLQVTITAAPDAEEGYYHSTITVEDEFYGDGLDNVTFSVRVTVSYDVVDISIEPEYVKTAPGIPATFGITISNKASTGDAFEIKSEGVKRWEFERSVFVPAESSKTIYYEIAGEEEETYDMVISVESLASPIIHDEKEVTVDIHSSIADDLKAINNGVLIFPIFEGIVYAFLGLISNFL
;
A
#
# COMPACT_ATOMS: atom_id res chain seq x y z
N MET A 1 19.95 -6.74 -61.03
CA MET A 1 21.03 -6.04 -60.28
C MET A 1 20.64 -4.72 -59.61
N ARG A 2 19.85 -3.84 -60.28
CA ARG A 2 19.40 -2.57 -59.66
C ARG A 2 18.42 -2.76 -58.49
N ILE A 3 17.46 -3.67 -58.62
CA ILE A 3 16.47 -3.99 -57.58
C ILE A 3 17.12 -4.57 -56.34
N LEU A 4 18.12 -5.46 -56.52
CA LEU A 4 18.87 -6.05 -55.39
C LEU A 4 19.67 -5.01 -54.62
N LYS A 5 20.26 -4.01 -55.32
CA LYS A 5 20.96 -2.90 -54.70
C LYS A 5 20.01 -1.96 -53.91
N LEU A 6 18.77 -1.76 -54.40
CA LEU A 6 17.75 -0.99 -53.73
C LEU A 6 17.25 -1.72 -52.46
N PHE A 7 17.10 -3.04 -52.54
CA PHE A 7 16.70 -3.88 -51.41
C PHE A 7 17.78 -3.93 -50.30
N VAL A 8 19.04 -4.05 -50.66
CA VAL A 8 20.17 -3.97 -49.73
C VAL A 8 20.28 -2.58 -49.09
N LEU A 9 20.03 -1.50 -49.88
CA LEU A 9 20.00 -0.15 -49.34
C LEU A 9 18.82 0.09 -48.37
N PHE A 10 17.67 -0.54 -48.62
CA PHE A 10 16.50 -0.45 -47.76
C PHE A 10 16.72 -1.22 -46.44
N VAL A 11 17.37 -2.38 -46.46
CA VAL A 11 17.73 -3.14 -45.24
C VAL A 11 18.81 -2.46 -44.43
N LEU A 12 19.72 -1.68 -45.05
CA LEU A 12 20.74 -0.88 -44.39
C LEU A 12 20.17 0.40 -43.72
N LEU A 13 18.94 0.81 -44.08
CA LEU A 13 18.23 1.97 -43.50
C LEU A 13 17.32 1.60 -42.33
N MET A 14 17.21 0.33 -41.98
CA MET A 14 16.64 -0.10 -40.68
C MET A 14 17.69 0.20 -39.60
N GLY A 15 17.77 1.46 -39.19
CA GLY A 15 18.58 1.86 -38.03
C GLY A 15 18.18 1.01 -36.83
N ALA A 16 19.15 0.45 -36.15
CA ALA A 16 18.93 -0.20 -34.86
C ALA A 16 18.30 0.84 -33.93
N VAL A 17 17.03 0.66 -33.61
CA VAL A 17 16.36 1.45 -32.58
C VAL A 17 16.93 0.94 -31.26
N SER A 18 17.71 1.75 -30.60
CA SER A 18 18.21 1.41 -29.26
C SER A 18 16.99 1.34 -28.33
N ALA A 19 16.68 0.15 -27.85
CA ALA A 19 15.67 -0.05 -26.83
C ALA A 19 16.35 -0.09 -25.46
N ILE A 20 15.74 0.56 -24.49
CA ILE A 20 16.17 0.51 -23.07
C ILE A 20 15.22 -0.40 -22.30
N THR A 21 15.71 -1.03 -21.24
CA THR A 21 14.89 -1.88 -20.39
C THR A 21 14.42 -1.12 -19.15
N ILE A 22 13.11 -1.05 -18.95
CA ILE A 22 12.51 -0.61 -17.69
C ILE A 22 12.43 -1.84 -16.78
N VAL A 23 12.95 -1.72 -15.57
CA VAL A 23 12.95 -2.80 -14.55
C VAL A 23 11.72 -2.71 -13.65
N SER A 24 11.26 -1.50 -13.36
CA SER A 24 10.12 -1.23 -12.48
C SER A 24 9.40 0.05 -12.94
N PRO A 25 8.08 0.18 -12.81
CA PRO A 25 7.14 -0.76 -12.14
C PRO A 25 6.77 -2.00 -12.96
N VAL A 26 7.00 -1.98 -14.26
CA VAL A 26 6.73 -3.10 -15.18
C VAL A 26 7.97 -3.36 -16.01
N GLU A 27 8.47 -4.60 -16.00
CA GLU A 27 9.61 -5.00 -16.82
C GLU A 27 9.22 -5.01 -18.30
N THR A 28 9.82 -4.12 -19.09
CA THR A 28 9.53 -3.96 -20.51
C THR A 28 10.66 -3.25 -21.26
N GLU A 29 10.81 -3.55 -22.53
CA GLU A 29 11.68 -2.80 -23.43
C GLU A 29 10.93 -1.58 -23.98
N VAL A 30 11.62 -0.44 -24.05
CA VAL A 30 11.05 0.84 -24.46
C VAL A 30 11.98 1.52 -25.47
N GLY A 31 11.41 1.97 -26.57
CA GLY A 31 12.05 2.77 -27.59
C GLY A 31 11.61 4.22 -27.55
N GLU A 32 12.08 4.96 -28.55
CA GLU A 32 11.73 6.38 -28.73
C GLU A 32 10.21 6.55 -28.92
N LYS A 33 9.57 7.45 -28.14
CA LYS A 33 8.14 7.79 -28.15
C LYS A 33 7.17 6.69 -27.68
N ASP A 34 7.66 5.62 -27.11
CA ASP A 34 6.79 4.63 -26.51
C ASP A 34 6.08 5.17 -25.27
N ILE A 35 5.00 4.49 -24.87
CA ILE A 35 4.23 4.83 -23.67
C ILE A 35 4.20 3.59 -22.78
N ILE A 36 4.74 3.71 -21.58
CA ILE A 36 4.62 2.68 -20.54
C ILE A 36 3.50 3.02 -19.58
N ASP A 37 2.83 2.00 -19.09
CA ASP A 37 1.85 2.12 -18.02
C ASP A 37 2.52 1.84 -16.67
N ALA A 38 2.63 2.85 -15.84
CA ALA A 38 3.25 2.72 -14.52
C ALA A 38 2.27 2.26 -13.43
N GLY A 39 0.98 2.07 -13.79
CA GLY A 39 -0.05 1.58 -12.89
C GLY A 39 -0.86 2.69 -12.23
N THR A 40 -1.48 2.35 -11.10
CA THR A 40 -2.42 3.24 -10.39
C THR A 40 -1.79 3.73 -9.09
N ILE A 41 -1.91 5.04 -8.85
CA ILE A 41 -1.51 5.68 -7.58
C ILE A 41 -2.63 6.60 -7.08
N GLY A 42 -2.60 6.95 -5.81
CA GLY A 42 -3.45 8.00 -5.27
C GLY A 42 -2.82 9.39 -5.36
N PRO A 43 -3.59 10.45 -5.11
CA PRO A 43 -3.06 11.81 -4.94
C PRO A 43 -1.91 11.85 -3.93
N GLY A 44 -0.89 12.67 -4.17
CA GLY A 44 0.28 12.82 -3.31
C GLY A 44 1.25 11.64 -3.29
N GLN A 45 0.89 10.48 -3.84
CA GLN A 45 1.78 9.32 -3.87
C GLN A 45 2.87 9.45 -4.93
N THR A 46 3.99 8.76 -4.68
CA THR A 46 5.18 8.77 -5.55
C THR A 46 5.39 7.41 -6.18
N ILE A 47 5.56 7.39 -7.50
CA ILE A 47 5.98 6.19 -8.22
C ILE A 47 7.43 6.32 -8.68
N SER A 48 8.18 5.20 -8.62
CA SER A 48 9.56 5.14 -9.09
C SER A 48 9.64 4.36 -10.38
N VAL A 49 10.35 4.90 -11.36
CA VAL A 49 10.71 4.21 -12.61
C VAL A 49 12.20 3.88 -12.55
N LEU A 50 12.49 2.57 -12.61
CA LEU A 50 13.86 2.04 -12.61
C LEU A 50 14.23 1.61 -14.02
N ILE A 51 15.33 2.14 -14.54
CA ILE A 51 15.80 1.95 -15.91
C ILE A 51 17.15 1.26 -15.85
N GLU A 52 17.31 0.15 -16.58
CA GLU A 52 18.60 -0.50 -16.76
C GLU A 52 19.51 0.39 -17.61
N PRO A 53 20.69 0.80 -17.12
CA PRO A 53 21.56 1.70 -17.86
C PRO A 53 22.31 1.02 -19.00
N GLU A 54 22.50 -0.31 -18.95
CA GLU A 54 23.26 -1.05 -19.94
C GLU A 54 22.41 -1.42 -21.16
N VAL A 55 22.93 -1.14 -22.33
CA VAL A 55 22.34 -1.57 -23.61
C VAL A 55 23.37 -2.32 -24.45
N THR A 56 22.95 -3.34 -25.18
CA THR A 56 23.81 -4.23 -25.95
C THR A 56 23.94 -3.85 -27.43
N GLU A 57 23.20 -2.83 -27.86
CA GLU A 57 23.18 -2.37 -29.25
C GLU A 57 23.31 -0.84 -29.29
N GLY A 58 23.70 -0.32 -30.44
CA GLY A 58 23.92 1.11 -30.65
C GLY A 58 25.31 1.60 -30.22
N GLY A 59 25.44 2.92 -29.98
CA GLY A 59 26.69 3.56 -29.62
C GLY A 59 27.72 3.63 -30.76
N LYS A 60 28.90 4.22 -30.46
CA LYS A 60 29.96 4.50 -31.43
C LYS A 60 30.46 3.30 -32.23
N PHE A 61 30.39 2.11 -31.63
CA PHE A 61 30.93 0.88 -32.22
C PHE A 61 29.84 -0.13 -32.54
N GLY A 62 28.55 0.19 -32.27
CA GLY A 62 27.44 -0.73 -32.48
C GLY A 62 27.39 -1.90 -31.50
N THR A 63 28.13 -1.82 -30.39
CA THR A 63 28.24 -2.85 -29.35
C THR A 63 27.52 -2.51 -28.06
N GLY A 64 26.69 -1.47 -28.09
CA GLY A 64 26.04 -0.94 -26.90
C GLY A 64 26.93 -0.02 -26.07
N GLY A 65 26.55 0.19 -24.85
CA GLY A 65 27.19 1.06 -23.88
C GLY A 65 26.32 1.27 -22.66
N TYR A 66 26.60 2.35 -21.93
CA TYR A 66 25.88 2.70 -20.71
C TYR A 66 25.26 4.09 -20.82
N TYR A 67 24.00 4.20 -20.45
CA TYR A 67 23.40 5.49 -20.14
C TYR A 67 23.84 5.91 -18.73
N ASP A 68 24.10 7.20 -18.53
CA ASP A 68 24.58 7.72 -17.25
C ASP A 68 23.55 8.57 -16.50
N TYR A 69 22.49 8.98 -17.16
CA TYR A 69 21.50 9.86 -16.58
C TYR A 69 20.08 9.65 -17.16
N ALA A 70 19.08 9.82 -16.30
CA ALA A 70 17.69 9.86 -16.71
C ALA A 70 17.01 11.08 -16.09
N ALA A 71 16.40 11.90 -16.93
CA ALA A 71 15.71 13.13 -16.55
C ALA A 71 14.21 13.02 -16.79
N VAL A 72 13.40 13.50 -15.86
CA VAL A 72 11.98 13.74 -16.08
C VAL A 72 11.84 15.14 -16.70
N THR A 73 11.56 15.18 -18.00
CA THR A 73 11.55 16.43 -18.79
C THR A 73 10.20 17.11 -18.79
N SER A 74 9.12 16.40 -18.46
CA SER A 74 7.77 16.96 -18.36
C SER A 74 6.93 16.17 -17.36
N VAL A 75 6.21 16.87 -16.50
CA VAL A 75 5.17 16.35 -15.59
C VAL A 75 3.91 17.19 -15.72
N PRO A 76 2.73 16.67 -15.33
CA PRO A 76 1.50 17.44 -15.22
C PRO A 76 1.65 18.63 -14.26
N GLU A 77 0.76 19.61 -14.37
CA GLU A 77 0.75 20.78 -13.48
C GLU A 77 0.53 20.36 -12.02
N GLY A 78 1.33 20.93 -11.12
CA GLY A 78 1.29 20.61 -9.67
C GLY A 78 1.99 19.31 -9.26
N TRP A 79 2.46 18.51 -10.22
CA TRP A 79 3.20 17.28 -9.94
C TRP A 79 4.68 17.55 -9.65
N GLY A 80 5.27 16.70 -8.82
CA GLY A 80 6.71 16.70 -8.54
C GLY A 80 7.45 15.59 -9.28
N SER A 81 8.76 15.78 -9.46
CA SER A 81 9.64 14.73 -9.98
C SER A 81 11.08 14.92 -9.52
N ASP A 82 11.81 13.81 -9.40
CA ASP A 82 13.26 13.81 -9.21
C ASP A 82 13.93 13.01 -10.32
N ASN A 83 15.01 13.55 -10.84
CA ASN A 83 15.86 12.89 -11.82
C ASN A 83 16.72 11.80 -11.18
N SER A 84 17.28 10.92 -12.00
CA SER A 84 18.21 9.91 -11.52
C SER A 84 19.49 10.55 -10.95
N LYS A 85 20.18 9.78 -10.11
CA LYS A 85 21.58 10.08 -9.80
C LYS A 85 22.41 9.79 -11.03
N LEU A 86 23.44 10.62 -11.23
CA LEU A 86 24.44 10.37 -12.26
C LEU A 86 25.13 9.02 -12.00
N TYR A 87 25.30 8.22 -13.04
CA TYR A 87 25.87 6.86 -12.97
C TYR A 87 25.11 5.90 -12.05
N GLY A 88 23.81 6.12 -11.88
CA GLY A 88 22.96 5.18 -11.14
C GLY A 88 22.88 3.81 -11.84
N ASN A 89 22.80 2.75 -11.06
CA ASN A 89 22.53 1.41 -11.58
C ASN A 89 21.59 0.68 -10.59
N PRO A 90 20.29 0.57 -10.90
CA PRO A 90 19.60 1.18 -12.05
C PRO A 90 19.49 2.71 -11.95
N LEU A 91 19.21 3.38 -13.08
CA LEU A 91 18.83 4.80 -13.10
C LEU A 91 17.40 4.90 -12.55
N GLN A 92 17.24 5.59 -11.44
CA GLN A 92 15.95 5.76 -10.78
C GLN A 92 15.46 7.19 -10.94
N VAL A 93 14.29 7.36 -11.52
CA VAL A 93 13.53 8.62 -11.49
C VAL A 93 12.28 8.45 -10.66
N THR A 94 11.78 9.54 -10.06
CA THR A 94 10.53 9.54 -9.33
C THR A 94 9.55 10.54 -9.91
N ILE A 95 8.26 10.21 -9.83
CA ILE A 95 7.15 11.07 -10.25
C ILE A 95 6.15 11.07 -9.09
N THR A 96 5.82 12.24 -8.55
CA THR A 96 4.91 12.43 -7.43
C THR A 96 3.65 13.15 -7.92
N ALA A 97 2.49 12.54 -7.72
CA ALA A 97 1.21 13.17 -8.03
C ALA A 97 0.96 14.39 -7.14
N ALA A 98 0.24 15.37 -7.63
CA ALA A 98 -0.21 16.48 -6.80
C ALA A 98 -1.10 15.93 -5.66
N PRO A 99 -1.03 16.49 -4.42
CA PRO A 99 -1.83 16.01 -3.29
C PRO A 99 -3.34 16.13 -3.50
N ASP A 100 -3.76 16.95 -4.44
CA ASP A 100 -5.14 17.22 -4.84
C ASP A 100 -5.42 16.78 -6.29
N ALA A 101 -4.59 15.89 -6.86
CA ALA A 101 -4.79 15.40 -8.22
C ALA A 101 -6.15 14.74 -8.38
N GLU A 102 -6.89 15.13 -9.42
CA GLU A 102 -8.16 14.50 -9.76
C GLU A 102 -7.96 13.09 -10.34
N GLU A 103 -9.00 12.24 -10.26
CA GLU A 103 -8.95 10.93 -10.89
C GLU A 103 -8.82 11.03 -12.40
N GLY A 104 -7.93 10.22 -12.98
CA GLY A 104 -7.69 10.23 -14.41
C GLY A 104 -6.36 9.68 -14.86
N TYR A 105 -6.07 9.83 -16.15
CA TYR A 105 -4.81 9.41 -16.76
C TYR A 105 -3.89 10.61 -16.96
N TYR A 106 -2.67 10.48 -16.47
CA TYR A 106 -1.66 11.51 -16.55
C TYR A 106 -0.42 10.99 -17.27
N HIS A 107 0.27 11.87 -17.96
CA HIS A 107 1.47 11.54 -18.73
C HIS A 107 2.64 12.39 -18.26
N SER A 108 3.76 11.73 -18.02
CA SER A 108 5.06 12.36 -17.79
C SER A 108 6.04 11.89 -18.86
N THR A 109 7.04 12.68 -19.14
CA THR A 109 8.06 12.34 -20.15
C THR A 109 9.40 12.15 -19.47
N ILE A 110 10.09 11.07 -19.81
CA ILE A 110 11.43 10.75 -19.35
C ILE A 110 12.36 10.71 -20.55
N THR A 111 13.54 11.31 -20.40
CA THR A 111 14.65 11.22 -21.36
C THR A 111 15.84 10.55 -20.68
N VAL A 112 16.38 9.54 -21.33
CA VAL A 112 17.60 8.82 -20.88
C VAL A 112 18.75 9.24 -21.76
N GLU A 113 19.89 9.56 -21.15
CA GLU A 113 20.99 10.27 -21.80
C GLU A 113 22.35 9.60 -21.53
N ASP A 114 23.22 9.61 -22.57
CA ASP A 114 24.65 9.29 -22.49
C ASP A 114 25.43 10.60 -22.60
N GLU A 115 25.43 11.41 -21.53
CA GLU A 115 26.07 12.72 -21.53
C GLU A 115 27.55 12.67 -21.17
N PHE A 116 27.92 11.80 -20.22
CA PHE A 116 29.25 11.80 -19.60
C PHE A 116 30.09 10.56 -19.93
N TYR A 117 29.50 9.38 -20.11
CA TYR A 117 30.26 8.20 -20.57
C TYR A 117 30.76 8.39 -22.00
N GLY A 118 29.93 9.01 -22.82
CA GLY A 118 30.27 9.31 -24.21
C GLY A 118 30.41 8.05 -25.05
N ASP A 119 29.64 7.02 -24.78
CA ASP A 119 29.55 5.78 -25.59
C ASP A 119 28.90 6.04 -26.95
N GLY A 120 28.29 7.23 -27.08
CA GLY A 120 27.66 7.70 -28.33
C GLY A 120 26.32 7.04 -28.56
N LEU A 121 25.61 6.75 -27.48
CA LEU A 121 24.23 6.35 -27.52
C LEU A 121 23.35 7.56 -27.81
N ASP A 122 22.32 7.38 -28.63
CA ASP A 122 21.31 8.39 -28.87
C ASP A 122 20.39 8.49 -27.65
N ASN A 123 19.95 9.71 -27.31
CA ASN A 123 18.98 9.93 -26.25
C ASN A 123 17.67 9.19 -26.58
N VAL A 124 17.09 8.54 -25.57
CA VAL A 124 15.80 7.85 -25.70
C VAL A 124 14.76 8.59 -24.87
N THR A 125 13.70 9.06 -25.52
CA THR A 125 12.60 9.77 -24.88
C THR A 125 11.31 8.97 -24.99
N PHE A 126 10.68 8.71 -23.85
CA PHE A 126 9.42 7.97 -23.78
C PHE A 126 8.46 8.61 -22.78
N SER A 127 7.19 8.21 -22.85
CA SER A 127 6.15 8.68 -21.93
C SER A 127 5.79 7.62 -20.88
N VAL A 128 5.57 8.08 -19.65
CA VAL A 128 5.04 7.27 -18.56
C VAL A 128 3.60 7.69 -18.31
N ARG A 129 2.67 6.76 -18.46
CA ARG A 129 1.28 6.95 -18.10
C ARG A 129 1.05 6.48 -16.66
N VAL A 130 0.43 7.32 -15.85
CA VAL A 130 0.02 7.03 -14.47
C VAL A 130 -1.49 7.24 -14.38
N THR A 131 -2.17 6.30 -13.74
CA THR A 131 -3.59 6.43 -13.39
C THR A 131 -3.70 6.95 -11.97
N VAL A 132 -4.44 8.04 -11.75
CA VAL A 132 -4.79 8.51 -10.41
C VAL A 132 -6.17 7.99 -10.04
N SER A 133 -6.30 7.38 -8.87
CA SER A 133 -7.57 6.95 -8.28
C SER A 133 -7.60 7.25 -6.79
N TYR A 134 -8.79 7.52 -6.25
CA TYR A 134 -9.02 7.68 -4.81
C TYR A 134 -9.25 6.33 -4.13
N ASP A 135 -9.66 5.31 -4.87
CA ASP A 135 -9.89 3.94 -4.38
C ASP A 135 -8.58 3.12 -4.39
N VAL A 136 -7.57 3.59 -3.68
CA VAL A 136 -6.26 2.91 -3.55
C VAL A 136 -6.00 2.33 -2.16
N VAL A 137 -6.91 2.53 -1.21
CA VAL A 137 -6.87 1.92 0.12
C VAL A 137 -8.21 1.27 0.45
N ASP A 138 -8.17 0.19 1.20
CA ASP A 138 -9.35 -0.48 1.76
C ASP A 138 -9.03 -0.97 3.16
N ILE A 139 -10.01 -0.89 4.06
CA ILE A 139 -9.91 -1.39 5.43
C ILE A 139 -10.93 -2.51 5.66
N SER A 140 -10.47 -3.61 6.24
CA SER A 140 -11.35 -4.64 6.76
C SER A 140 -11.04 -4.92 8.22
N ILE A 141 -12.07 -5.16 9.02
CA ILE A 141 -11.95 -5.39 10.45
C ILE A 141 -12.65 -6.69 10.80
N GLU A 142 -11.92 -7.58 11.48
CA GLU A 142 -12.48 -8.86 11.92
C GLU A 142 -12.18 -9.10 13.41
N PRO A 143 -13.23 -9.37 14.17
CA PRO A 143 -14.67 -9.27 13.86
C PRO A 143 -15.16 -7.81 13.90
N GLU A 144 -16.21 -7.45 13.15
CA GLU A 144 -16.85 -6.13 13.23
C GLU A 144 -17.72 -5.97 14.50
N TYR A 145 -18.18 -7.08 15.06
CA TYR A 145 -18.96 -7.14 16.30
C TYR A 145 -18.32 -8.12 17.28
N VAL A 146 -18.04 -7.68 18.49
CA VAL A 146 -17.54 -8.54 19.59
C VAL A 146 -18.46 -8.45 20.78
N LYS A 147 -18.83 -9.61 21.31
CA LYS A 147 -19.47 -9.73 22.61
C LYS A 147 -18.45 -10.24 23.63
N THR A 148 -18.27 -9.52 24.73
CA THR A 148 -17.34 -9.86 25.82
C THR A 148 -17.93 -9.53 27.18
N ALA A 149 -17.28 -9.97 28.26
CA ALA A 149 -17.65 -9.63 29.63
C ALA A 149 -16.76 -8.49 30.19
N PRO A 150 -17.20 -7.77 31.24
CA PRO A 150 -16.39 -6.76 31.92
C PRO A 150 -15.00 -7.29 32.29
N GLY A 151 -13.95 -6.53 31.95
CA GLY A 151 -12.55 -6.87 32.19
C GLY A 151 -11.95 -7.94 31.27
N ILE A 152 -12.73 -8.50 30.35
CA ILE A 152 -12.21 -9.46 29.33
C ILE A 152 -11.90 -8.71 28.04
N PRO A 153 -10.66 -8.78 27.53
CA PRO A 153 -10.28 -8.07 26.31
C PRO A 153 -11.04 -8.56 25.07
N ALA A 154 -11.42 -7.62 24.21
CA ALA A 154 -11.86 -7.83 22.85
C ALA A 154 -10.72 -7.48 21.89
N THR A 155 -10.41 -8.36 20.94
CA THR A 155 -9.33 -8.17 19.98
C THR A 155 -9.91 -8.05 18.57
N PHE A 156 -9.48 -7.02 17.86
CA PHE A 156 -9.82 -6.76 16.44
C PHE A 156 -8.58 -6.94 15.57
N GLY A 157 -8.72 -7.66 14.48
CA GLY A 157 -7.74 -7.69 13.40
C GLY A 157 -8.10 -6.61 12.37
N ILE A 158 -7.29 -5.55 12.29
CA ILE A 158 -7.46 -4.45 11.34
C ILE A 158 -6.53 -4.72 10.17
N THR A 159 -7.08 -5.01 9.00
CA THR A 159 -6.32 -5.27 7.77
C THR A 159 -6.45 -4.09 6.83
N ILE A 160 -5.32 -3.47 6.49
CA ILE A 160 -5.20 -2.39 5.53
C ILE A 160 -4.71 -2.99 4.23
N SER A 161 -5.43 -2.76 3.13
CA SER A 161 -5.09 -3.21 1.79
C SER A 161 -4.72 -2.02 0.92
N ASN A 162 -3.44 -1.95 0.52
CA ASN A 162 -2.94 -0.97 -0.44
C ASN A 162 -3.13 -1.53 -1.86
N LYS A 163 -3.99 -0.92 -2.66
CA LYS A 163 -4.29 -1.28 -4.05
C LYS A 163 -3.42 -0.50 -5.04
N ALA A 164 -2.65 0.49 -4.55
CA ALA A 164 -1.78 1.30 -5.40
C ALA A 164 -0.56 0.50 -5.89
N SER A 165 -0.05 0.87 -7.05
CA SER A 165 1.19 0.34 -7.64
C SER A 165 2.46 0.87 -6.95
N THR A 166 2.29 1.61 -5.84
CA THR A 166 3.39 2.09 -4.99
C THR A 166 3.10 1.82 -3.51
N GLY A 167 4.16 1.69 -2.70
CA GLY A 167 4.01 1.57 -1.24
C GLY A 167 3.63 2.91 -0.61
N ASP A 168 2.83 2.85 0.46
CA ASP A 168 2.39 4.05 1.17
C ASP A 168 2.39 3.84 2.68
N ALA A 169 2.44 4.93 3.43
CA ALA A 169 2.30 4.96 4.87
C ALA A 169 0.91 5.49 5.25
N PHE A 170 0.18 4.67 5.99
CA PHE A 170 -1.18 4.99 6.44
C PHE A 170 -1.20 5.28 7.93
N GLU A 171 -1.97 6.27 8.32
CA GLU A 171 -2.33 6.54 9.71
C GLU A 171 -3.66 5.86 10.03
N ILE A 172 -3.71 5.12 11.13
CA ILE A 172 -4.89 4.41 11.59
C ILE A 172 -5.32 5.06 12.89
N LYS A 173 -6.59 5.44 12.97
CA LYS A 173 -7.19 6.05 14.16
C LYS A 173 -8.42 5.29 14.59
N SER A 174 -8.69 5.27 15.90
CA SER A 174 -9.98 4.87 16.43
C SER A 174 -10.63 6.03 17.17
N GLU A 175 -11.90 6.24 16.91
CA GLU A 175 -12.71 7.31 17.50
C GLU A 175 -14.03 6.75 18.07
N GLY A 176 -14.69 7.51 18.95
CA GLY A 176 -16.00 7.18 19.55
C GLY A 176 -15.92 6.85 21.02
N VAL A 177 -14.90 6.14 21.50
CA VAL A 177 -14.71 5.83 22.92
C VAL A 177 -13.36 6.35 23.40
N LYS A 178 -13.36 7.49 24.09
CA LYS A 178 -12.15 8.26 24.47
C LYS A 178 -11.04 7.41 25.10
N ARG A 179 -11.36 6.42 25.94
CA ARG A 179 -10.38 5.54 26.60
C ARG A 179 -9.74 4.51 25.66
N TRP A 180 -10.30 4.34 24.46
CA TRP A 180 -9.87 3.39 23.44
C TRP A 180 -9.36 4.07 22.18
N GLU A 181 -9.23 5.40 22.21
CA GLU A 181 -8.62 6.14 21.11
C GLU A 181 -7.16 5.74 20.96
N PHE A 182 -6.75 5.42 19.74
CA PHE A 182 -5.37 5.19 19.39
C PHE A 182 -5.05 5.80 18.03
N GLU A 183 -3.78 6.05 17.81
CA GLU A 183 -3.24 6.54 16.55
C GLU A 183 -1.95 5.78 16.25
N ARG A 184 -1.81 5.25 15.04
CA ARG A 184 -0.65 4.47 14.65
C ARG A 184 -0.40 4.57 13.17
N SER A 185 0.86 4.84 12.76
CA SER A 185 1.28 4.78 11.37
C SER A 185 1.80 3.39 10.99
N VAL A 186 1.44 2.95 9.78
CA VAL A 186 1.81 1.65 9.24
C VAL A 186 2.18 1.79 7.77
N PHE A 187 3.38 1.32 7.38
CA PHE A 187 3.74 1.21 5.97
C PHE A 187 3.19 -0.08 5.38
N VAL A 188 2.52 0.04 4.22
CA VAL A 188 1.99 -1.08 3.42
C VAL A 188 2.61 -1.02 2.02
N PRO A 189 3.34 -2.06 1.59
CA PRO A 189 3.92 -2.11 0.25
C PRO A 189 2.85 -2.02 -0.85
N ALA A 190 3.29 -1.78 -2.10
CA ALA A 190 2.43 -1.81 -3.27
C ALA A 190 1.64 -3.12 -3.38
N GLU A 191 0.37 -3.04 -3.77
CA GLU A 191 -0.50 -4.19 -4.06
C GLU A 191 -0.49 -5.26 -2.97
N SER A 192 -0.38 -4.83 -1.71
CA SER A 192 -0.29 -5.75 -0.56
C SER A 192 -1.21 -5.33 0.59
N SER A 193 -1.32 -6.22 1.58
CA SER A 193 -2.12 -5.97 2.77
C SER A 193 -1.31 -6.20 4.03
N LYS A 194 -1.66 -5.50 5.11
CA LYS A 194 -1.05 -5.66 6.42
C LYS A 194 -2.10 -5.66 7.51
N THR A 195 -2.05 -6.66 8.38
CA THR A 195 -2.94 -6.76 9.54
C THR A 195 -2.21 -6.29 10.79
N ILE A 196 -2.89 -5.46 11.57
CA ILE A 196 -2.51 -5.10 12.94
C ILE A 196 -3.58 -5.57 13.90
N TYR A 197 -3.21 -5.85 15.13
CA TYR A 197 -4.15 -6.23 16.17
C TYR A 197 -4.33 -5.08 17.15
N TYR A 198 -5.60 -4.84 17.46
CA TYR A 198 -6.03 -3.83 18.40
C TYR A 198 -6.88 -4.50 19.48
N GLU A 199 -6.46 -4.33 20.74
CA GLU A 199 -7.07 -4.96 21.88
C GLU A 199 -7.63 -3.89 22.84
N ILE A 200 -8.88 -4.08 23.22
CA ILE A 200 -9.59 -3.17 24.14
C ILE A 200 -10.27 -3.96 25.25
N ALA A 201 -10.39 -3.36 26.43
CA ALA A 201 -11.14 -3.92 27.54
C ALA A 201 -11.99 -2.82 28.18
N GLY A 202 -13.22 -3.17 28.57
CA GLY A 202 -14.13 -2.29 29.29
C GLY A 202 -14.56 -2.92 30.60
N GLU A 203 -14.82 -2.08 31.60
CA GLU A 203 -15.24 -2.50 32.95
C GLU A 203 -16.75 -2.38 33.16
N GLU A 204 -17.41 -1.52 32.37
CA GLU A 204 -18.84 -1.23 32.46
C GLU A 204 -19.64 -2.07 31.46
N GLU A 205 -20.83 -2.55 31.91
CA GLU A 205 -21.76 -3.26 31.03
C GLU A 205 -22.49 -2.27 30.13
N GLU A 206 -22.02 -2.13 28.91
CA GLU A 206 -22.56 -1.20 27.90
C GLU A 206 -22.19 -1.69 26.49
N THR A 207 -22.95 -1.22 25.51
CA THR A 207 -22.60 -1.40 24.09
C THR A 207 -21.90 -0.15 23.58
N TYR A 208 -20.74 -0.31 22.98
CA TYR A 208 -19.91 0.77 22.49
C TYR A 208 -19.76 0.65 20.97
N ASP A 209 -20.04 1.74 20.27
CA ASP A 209 -19.76 1.89 18.85
C ASP A 209 -18.53 2.76 18.65
N MET A 210 -17.63 2.32 17.78
CA MET A 210 -16.40 3.02 17.43
C MET A 210 -16.25 3.05 15.90
N VAL A 211 -15.55 4.08 15.43
CA VAL A 211 -15.10 4.17 14.03
C VAL A 211 -13.60 3.96 14.01
N ILE A 212 -13.13 3.07 13.16
CA ILE A 212 -11.72 2.90 12.86
C ILE A 212 -11.51 3.40 11.43
N SER A 213 -10.66 4.42 11.30
CA SER A 213 -10.33 5.05 10.04
C SER A 213 -8.88 4.78 9.65
N VAL A 214 -8.61 4.74 8.35
CA VAL A 214 -7.28 4.71 7.76
C VAL A 214 -7.17 5.87 6.78
N GLU A 215 -6.07 6.62 6.87
CA GLU A 215 -5.79 7.77 6.00
C GLU A 215 -4.34 7.70 5.51
N SER A 216 -4.10 7.99 4.22
CA SER A 216 -2.74 8.07 3.67
C SER A 216 -2.02 9.31 4.18
N LEU A 217 -0.74 9.15 4.53
CA LEU A 217 0.11 10.29 4.85
C LEU A 217 0.50 11.13 3.62
N ALA A 218 0.27 10.61 2.41
CA ALA A 218 0.53 11.32 1.15
C ALA A 218 -0.60 12.33 0.83
N SER A 219 -1.85 11.96 1.11
CA SER A 219 -3.01 12.83 0.90
C SER A 219 -4.22 12.39 1.73
N PRO A 220 -4.92 13.33 2.40
CA PRO A 220 -6.13 13.01 3.17
C PRO A 220 -7.32 12.63 2.28
N ILE A 221 -7.22 12.78 0.97
CA ILE A 221 -8.25 12.30 0.02
C ILE A 221 -8.29 10.77 0.01
N ILE A 222 -7.16 10.12 0.27
CA ILE A 222 -7.04 8.66 0.33
C ILE A 222 -7.36 8.21 1.75
N HIS A 223 -8.59 7.80 1.99
CA HIS A 223 -9.06 7.29 3.28
C HIS A 223 -10.16 6.26 3.12
N ASP A 224 -10.32 5.44 4.13
CA ASP A 224 -11.46 4.52 4.31
C ASP A 224 -11.76 4.37 5.80
N GLU A 225 -13.01 3.98 6.15
CA GLU A 225 -13.43 3.85 7.55
C GLU A 225 -14.42 2.71 7.72
N LYS A 226 -14.42 2.11 8.92
CA LYS A 226 -15.36 1.05 9.33
C LYS A 226 -15.85 1.26 10.74
N GLU A 227 -17.14 0.99 10.93
CA GLU A 227 -17.75 0.93 12.26
C GLU A 227 -17.52 -0.44 12.89
N VAL A 228 -17.23 -0.48 14.18
CA VAL A 228 -17.11 -1.68 14.99
C VAL A 228 -17.88 -1.52 16.28
N THR A 229 -18.53 -2.60 16.71
CA THR A 229 -19.35 -2.61 17.93
C THR A 229 -18.76 -3.58 18.96
N VAL A 230 -18.66 -3.13 20.20
CA VAL A 230 -18.26 -3.92 21.36
C VAL A 230 -19.40 -3.99 22.36
N ASP A 231 -19.98 -5.16 22.54
CA ASP A 231 -21.07 -5.44 23.47
C ASP A 231 -20.48 -6.08 24.74
N ILE A 232 -20.40 -5.28 25.82
CA ILE A 232 -19.86 -5.75 27.10
C ILE A 232 -21.01 -6.05 28.05
N HIS A 233 -21.34 -7.32 28.18
CA HIS A 233 -22.36 -7.80 29.11
C HIS A 233 -21.93 -9.10 29.75
N SER A 234 -22.08 -9.19 31.08
CA SER A 234 -21.88 -10.46 31.78
C SER A 234 -22.99 -11.46 31.43
N SER A 235 -22.60 -12.69 31.18
CA SER A 235 -23.56 -13.79 31.02
C SER A 235 -23.22 -14.89 32.00
N ILE A 236 -24.23 -15.66 32.46
CA ILE A 236 -24.03 -16.82 33.34
C ILE A 236 -23.07 -17.84 32.70
N ALA A 237 -23.04 -17.90 31.35
CA ALA A 237 -22.12 -18.79 30.64
C ALA A 237 -20.66 -18.30 30.65
N ASP A 238 -20.44 -16.98 30.64
CA ASP A 238 -19.12 -16.39 30.74
C ASP A 238 -18.58 -16.44 32.17
N ASP A 239 -19.48 -16.28 33.16
CA ASP A 239 -19.17 -16.51 34.58
C ASP A 239 -18.72 -17.97 34.83
N LEU A 240 -19.37 -18.93 34.18
CA LEU A 240 -18.98 -20.35 34.27
C LEU A 240 -17.63 -20.64 33.60
N LYS A 241 -17.30 -19.97 32.48
CA LYS A 241 -15.98 -20.05 31.85
C LYS A 241 -14.88 -19.43 32.71
N ALA A 242 -15.16 -18.29 33.35
CA ALA A 242 -14.25 -17.63 34.27
C ALA A 242 -13.93 -18.51 35.48
N ILE A 243 -14.91 -19.26 36.01
CA ILE A 243 -14.72 -20.26 37.06
C ILE A 243 -13.77 -21.37 36.61
N ASN A 244 -13.92 -21.85 35.38
CA ASN A 244 -13.08 -22.91 34.81
C ASN A 244 -11.63 -22.43 34.58
N ASN A 245 -11.39 -21.13 34.43
CA ASN A 245 -10.06 -20.53 34.31
C ASN A 245 -9.43 -20.09 35.65
N GLY A 246 -10.01 -20.52 36.79
CA GLY A 246 -9.45 -20.35 38.13
C GLY A 246 -9.85 -19.07 38.86
N VAL A 247 -10.81 -18.30 38.33
CA VAL A 247 -11.44 -17.19 39.04
C VAL A 247 -12.57 -17.76 39.91
N LEU A 248 -12.34 -17.84 41.21
CA LEU A 248 -13.35 -18.29 42.20
C LEU A 248 -14.45 -17.22 42.33
N ILE A 249 -15.63 -17.48 41.74
CA ILE A 249 -16.83 -16.70 42.05
C ILE A 249 -17.46 -17.29 43.28
N PHE A 250 -17.23 -16.68 44.43
CA PHE A 250 -18.03 -16.85 45.63
C PHE A 250 -18.91 -15.61 45.79
N PRO A 251 -20.24 -15.70 45.90
CA PRO A 251 -20.93 -16.47 46.94
C PRO A 251 -22.23 -17.19 46.55
N ILE A 252 -22.54 -17.41 45.27
CA ILE A 252 -23.89 -17.90 44.88
C ILE A 252 -24.10 -19.38 45.25
N PHE A 253 -23.05 -20.20 45.29
CA PHE A 253 -23.17 -21.62 45.59
C PHE A 253 -23.30 -21.91 47.10
N GLU A 254 -22.74 -21.09 47.99
CA GLU A 254 -22.87 -21.29 49.41
C GLU A 254 -24.33 -21.24 49.87
N GLY A 255 -25.13 -20.28 49.36
CA GLY A 255 -26.54 -20.16 49.71
C GLY A 255 -27.38 -21.39 49.34
N ILE A 256 -27.10 -22.01 48.21
CA ILE A 256 -27.81 -23.22 47.75
C ILE A 256 -27.40 -24.45 48.54
N VAL A 257 -26.12 -24.61 48.84
CA VAL A 257 -25.59 -25.73 49.61
C VAL A 257 -26.07 -25.65 51.07
N TYR A 258 -26.07 -24.46 51.69
CA TYR A 258 -26.58 -24.28 53.03
C TYR A 258 -28.11 -24.43 53.11
N ALA A 259 -28.86 -24.00 52.08
CA ALA A 259 -30.29 -24.26 52.01
C ALA A 259 -30.61 -25.76 51.91
N PHE A 260 -29.82 -26.50 51.14
CA PHE A 260 -29.98 -27.96 50.99
C PHE A 260 -29.59 -28.69 52.27
N LEU A 261 -28.49 -28.32 52.93
CA LEU A 261 -28.08 -28.87 54.21
C LEU A 261 -29.06 -28.57 55.33
N GLY A 262 -29.63 -27.33 55.34
CA GLY A 262 -30.71 -26.96 56.27
C GLY A 262 -32.00 -27.74 56.07
N LEU A 263 -32.34 -28.12 54.85
CA LEU A 263 -33.50 -28.95 54.54
C LEU A 263 -33.30 -30.38 55.02
N ILE A 264 -32.11 -30.98 54.85
CA ILE A 264 -31.78 -32.31 55.30
C ILE A 264 -31.73 -32.40 56.85
N SER A 265 -31.22 -31.37 57.51
CA SER A 265 -31.15 -31.28 58.95
C SER A 265 -32.54 -31.17 59.64
N ASN A 266 -33.56 -30.75 58.91
CA ASN A 266 -34.94 -30.70 59.42
C ASN A 266 -35.73 -32.01 59.26
N PHE A 267 -35.19 -32.98 58.51
CA PHE A 267 -35.77 -34.31 58.30
C PHE A 267 -35.12 -35.46 59.13
N LEU A 268 -34.08 -35.16 59.83
CA LEU A 268 -33.41 -36.02 60.78
C LEU A 268 -33.75 -35.62 62.21
#